data_7bcf5eceff925aac03e0f6b90c740eee
#
_entry.id   7bcf5eceff925aac03e0f6b90c740eee
#
_cell.length_a   1.000
_cell.length_b   1.000
_cell.length_c   1.000
_cell.angle_alpha   90.00
_cell.angle_beta   90.00
_cell.angle_gamma   90.00
#
_symmetry.space_group_name_H-M   'P 1'
#
loop_
_entity.id
_entity.type
_entity.pdbx_description
1 polymer ?
#
loop_
_entity_poly.entity_id
_entity_poly.type
_entity_poly.pdbx_seq_one_letter_code
_entity_poly.pdbx_strand_id
1 'polypeptide(L)'
;MLYFQQPIISKLSEKPPTEEEIKSLAVKYLNRCLHSRNRVKEDANGVFMVENIREIEQEILSQQKHIPAYLSSKKPTEISSFKPSLYSGMMSATGISGYYNPFTTEPQYNAAEPSTYIPFTLSHESAHQLGFAREQEANFIGYLIGRDSSNWELKYSTEYFVLKSLLHHLAERDEAFVKNILSKYSEGMQRDRQHEKDFIAQNQGLLNDLFSIANDLFLKSNQQEGNVTYSYFIDLLVRYERE
;
A
#
# COMPACT_ATOMS: atom_id res chain seq x y z
N MET A 1 -7.86 -15.69 -18.43
CA MET A 1 -7.19 -14.82 -19.45
C MET A 1 -6.40 -13.64 -18.85
N LEU A 2 -6.02 -13.67 -17.57
CA LEU A 2 -5.37 -12.56 -16.86
C LEU A 2 -3.83 -12.55 -16.95
N TYR A 3 -3.22 -13.63 -17.42
CA TYR A 3 -1.75 -13.81 -17.41
C TYR A 3 -1.01 -13.31 -18.65
N PHE A 4 -1.69 -12.74 -19.64
CA PHE A 4 -1.09 -12.35 -20.93
C PHE A 4 -0.91 -10.83 -21.14
N GLN A 5 -1.04 -10.02 -20.08
CA GLN A 5 -0.71 -8.61 -20.21
C GLN A 5 0.81 -8.41 -20.16
N GLN A 6 1.31 -7.60 -21.11
CA GLN A 6 2.72 -7.15 -21.04
C GLN A 6 2.94 -6.43 -19.70
N PRO A 7 4.07 -6.70 -19.02
CA PRO A 7 4.39 -6.01 -17.77
C PRO A 7 4.38 -4.49 -17.93
N ILE A 8 3.87 -3.78 -16.93
CA ILE A 8 3.84 -2.29 -16.93
C ILE A 8 5.26 -1.72 -17.16
N ILE A 9 6.28 -2.36 -16.60
CA ILE A 9 7.68 -1.91 -16.74
C ILE A 9 8.13 -1.75 -18.19
N SER A 10 7.62 -2.57 -19.10
CA SER A 10 7.94 -2.45 -20.54
C SER A 10 7.38 -1.19 -21.20
N LYS A 11 6.52 -0.47 -20.50
CA LYS A 11 5.86 0.77 -20.95
C LYS A 11 6.47 2.03 -20.36
N LEU A 12 7.47 1.88 -19.49
CA LEU A 12 8.16 2.96 -18.80
C LEU A 12 9.63 3.05 -19.25
N SER A 13 10.32 4.13 -18.86
CA SER A 13 11.73 4.33 -19.16
C SER A 13 12.60 3.11 -18.84
N GLU A 14 13.50 2.71 -19.72
CA GLU A 14 14.40 1.55 -19.52
C GLU A 14 15.52 1.78 -18.49
N LYS A 15 15.81 3.05 -18.16
CA LYS A 15 16.87 3.40 -17.22
C LYS A 15 16.55 2.92 -15.81
N PRO A 16 17.37 2.06 -15.16
CA PRO A 16 17.12 1.61 -13.81
C PRO A 16 17.17 2.77 -12.79
N PRO A 17 16.48 2.67 -11.64
CA PRO A 17 16.57 3.63 -10.55
C PRO A 17 17.97 3.76 -9.99
N THR A 18 18.34 4.98 -9.61
CA THR A 18 19.53 5.25 -8.81
C THR A 18 19.16 5.43 -7.34
N GLU A 19 20.10 5.21 -6.43
CA GLU A 19 19.87 5.39 -5.00
C GLU A 19 19.53 6.84 -4.65
N GLU A 20 20.13 7.81 -5.34
CA GLU A 20 19.87 9.24 -5.18
C GLU A 20 18.41 9.58 -5.55
N GLU A 21 17.88 9.00 -6.63
CA GLU A 21 16.48 9.19 -7.03
C GLU A 21 15.55 8.61 -5.97
N ILE A 22 15.85 7.43 -5.43
CA ILE A 22 15.06 6.80 -4.37
C ILE A 22 15.09 7.67 -3.09
N LYS A 23 16.26 8.18 -2.68
CA LYS A 23 16.40 9.09 -1.54
C LYS A 23 15.64 10.41 -1.76
N SER A 24 15.74 10.98 -2.96
CA SER A 24 15.00 12.19 -3.34
C SER A 24 13.49 11.98 -3.24
N LEU A 25 12.98 10.85 -3.73
CA LEU A 25 11.58 10.49 -3.59
C LEU A 25 11.18 10.28 -2.12
N ALA A 26 12.03 9.66 -1.29
CA ALA A 26 11.74 9.50 0.14
C ALA A 26 11.56 10.86 0.84
N VAL A 27 12.39 11.85 0.51
CA VAL A 27 12.23 13.23 1.03
C VAL A 27 10.94 13.87 0.49
N LYS A 28 10.65 13.72 -0.81
CA LYS A 28 9.40 14.21 -1.42
C LYS A 28 8.18 13.64 -0.73
N TYR A 29 8.14 12.32 -0.49
CA TYR A 29 7.01 11.66 0.13
C TYR A 29 6.92 11.91 1.64
N LEU A 30 8.03 12.14 2.34
CA LEU A 30 7.99 12.65 3.71
C LEU A 30 7.22 13.99 3.77
N ASN A 31 7.57 14.95 2.90
CA ASN A 31 6.91 16.26 2.88
C ASN A 31 5.42 16.14 2.52
N ARG A 32 5.06 15.26 1.59
CA ARG A 32 3.67 14.96 1.25
C ARG A 32 2.92 14.38 2.45
N CYS A 33 3.49 13.37 3.13
CA CYS A 33 2.88 12.78 4.32
C CYS A 33 2.70 13.80 5.45
N LEU A 34 3.68 14.67 5.70
CA LEU A 34 3.55 15.75 6.69
C LEU A 34 2.39 16.68 6.36
N HIS A 35 2.16 16.95 5.07
CA HIS A 35 1.08 17.80 4.63
C HIS A 35 -0.30 17.12 4.70
N SER A 36 -0.41 15.91 4.18
CA SER A 36 -1.68 15.15 4.16
C SER A 36 -2.10 14.68 5.55
N ARG A 37 -1.14 14.30 6.42
CA ARG A 37 -1.41 13.88 7.79
C ARG A 37 -2.14 14.94 8.63
N ASN A 38 -1.85 16.21 8.39
CA ASN A 38 -2.50 17.33 9.08
C ASN A 38 -3.96 17.58 8.63
N ARG A 39 -4.45 16.82 7.63
CA ARG A 39 -5.79 16.99 7.05
C ARG A 39 -6.71 15.81 7.28
N VAL A 40 -6.20 14.75 7.86
CA VAL A 40 -6.99 13.58 8.24
C VAL A 40 -7.41 13.68 9.68
N LYS A 41 -8.46 12.97 10.04
CA LYS A 41 -8.96 12.93 11.42
C LYS A 41 -8.18 11.96 12.28
N GLU A 42 -8.25 12.21 13.57
CA GLU A 42 -7.60 11.45 14.62
C GLU A 42 -8.64 10.84 15.56
N ASP A 43 -8.32 9.66 16.08
CA ASP A 43 -9.05 9.08 17.21
C ASP A 43 -8.70 9.78 18.54
N ALA A 44 -9.24 9.29 19.66
CA ALA A 44 -8.99 9.83 20.99
C ALA A 44 -7.50 9.76 21.43
N ASN A 45 -6.69 8.92 20.77
CA ASN A 45 -5.26 8.76 21.03
C ASN A 45 -4.38 9.59 20.07
N GLY A 46 -5.01 10.34 19.16
CA GLY A 46 -4.33 11.13 18.14
C GLY A 46 -3.74 10.27 17.01
N VAL A 47 -4.27 9.08 16.81
CA VAL A 47 -3.92 8.18 15.69
C VAL A 47 -4.86 8.45 14.52
N PHE A 48 -4.35 8.38 13.30
CA PHE A 48 -5.17 8.52 12.10
C PHE A 48 -6.35 7.55 12.10
N MET A 49 -7.54 8.07 11.86
CA MET A 49 -8.78 7.31 11.81
C MET A 49 -9.50 7.55 10.48
N VAL A 50 -9.90 6.46 9.82
CA VAL A 50 -10.78 6.51 8.65
C VAL A 50 -12.22 6.75 9.12
N GLU A 51 -12.89 7.79 8.60
CA GLU A 51 -14.25 8.13 8.98
C GLU A 51 -15.30 7.44 8.12
N ASN A 52 -15.08 7.44 6.80
CA ASN A 52 -16.10 6.99 5.85
C ASN A 52 -15.50 6.17 4.70
N ILE A 53 -15.51 4.87 4.86
CA ILE A 53 -15.05 3.93 3.83
C ILE A 53 -15.78 4.12 2.49
N ARG A 54 -17.07 4.47 2.49
CA ARG A 54 -17.83 4.64 1.24
C ARG A 54 -17.36 5.83 0.42
N GLU A 55 -16.92 6.91 1.05
CA GLU A 55 -16.34 8.05 0.34
C GLU A 55 -15.00 7.67 -0.30
N ILE A 56 -14.18 6.87 0.40
CA ILE A 56 -12.95 6.33 -0.15
C ILE A 56 -13.22 5.43 -1.35
N GLU A 57 -14.20 4.53 -1.25
CA GLU A 57 -14.62 3.67 -2.36
C GLU A 57 -15.05 4.47 -3.60
N GLN A 58 -15.89 5.49 -3.41
CA GLN A 58 -16.34 6.36 -4.49
C GLN A 58 -15.18 7.13 -5.14
N GLU A 59 -14.26 7.62 -4.32
CA GLU A 59 -13.06 8.30 -4.81
C GLU A 59 -12.17 7.34 -5.61
N ILE A 60 -11.93 6.12 -5.13
CA ILE A 60 -11.15 5.09 -5.86
C ILE A 60 -11.78 4.84 -7.23
N LEU A 61 -13.10 4.62 -7.31
CA LEU A 61 -13.80 4.39 -8.58
C LEU A 61 -13.71 5.60 -9.52
N SER A 62 -13.75 6.81 -8.98
CA SER A 62 -13.55 8.03 -9.74
C SER A 62 -12.14 8.12 -10.30
N GLN A 63 -11.12 7.84 -9.49
CA GLN A 63 -9.72 7.93 -9.85
C GLN A 63 -9.27 6.86 -10.85
N GLN A 64 -9.92 5.70 -10.91
CA GLN A 64 -9.67 4.68 -11.94
C GLN A 64 -9.76 5.24 -13.37
N LYS A 65 -10.59 6.27 -13.59
CA LYS A 65 -10.76 6.92 -14.91
C LYS A 65 -9.54 7.73 -15.33
N HIS A 66 -8.69 8.09 -14.40
CA HIS A 66 -7.49 8.91 -14.61
C HIS A 66 -6.21 8.08 -14.80
N ILE A 67 -6.31 6.73 -14.71
CA ILE A 67 -5.18 5.87 -15.01
C ILE A 67 -4.78 6.08 -16.49
N PRO A 68 -3.49 6.38 -16.78
CA PRO A 68 -3.06 6.63 -18.16
C PRO A 68 -3.40 5.46 -19.10
N ALA A 69 -4.00 5.77 -20.25
CA ALA A 69 -4.46 4.76 -21.21
C ALA A 69 -3.34 3.85 -21.74
N TYR A 70 -2.10 4.34 -21.75
CA TYR A 70 -0.95 3.51 -22.14
C TYR A 70 -0.58 2.45 -21.08
N LEU A 71 -0.97 2.64 -19.83
CA LEU A 71 -0.78 1.65 -18.75
C LEU A 71 -1.91 0.64 -18.72
N SER A 72 -3.15 1.08 -18.95
CA SER A 72 -4.32 0.21 -18.95
C SER A 72 -5.30 0.57 -20.03
N SER A 73 -5.69 -0.42 -20.84
CA SER A 73 -6.80 -0.31 -21.80
C SER A 73 -8.15 -0.75 -21.19
N LYS A 74 -8.18 -1.11 -19.91
CA LYS A 74 -9.39 -1.59 -19.24
C LYS A 74 -10.27 -0.42 -18.83
N LYS A 75 -11.57 -0.65 -18.97
CA LYS A 75 -12.57 0.29 -18.46
C LYS A 75 -12.58 0.29 -16.94
N PRO A 76 -12.85 1.43 -16.29
CA PRO A 76 -13.10 1.47 -14.87
C PRO A 76 -14.18 0.46 -14.46
N THR A 77 -14.06 -0.10 -13.26
CA THR A 77 -15.06 -1.03 -12.75
C THR A 77 -16.31 -0.24 -12.30
N GLU A 78 -17.47 -0.85 -12.49
CA GLU A 78 -18.74 -0.30 -11.99
C GLU A 78 -19.12 -0.93 -10.62
N ILE A 79 -18.31 -1.87 -10.13
CA ILE A 79 -18.59 -2.62 -8.91
C ILE A 79 -18.07 -1.85 -7.71
N SER A 80 -19.00 -1.35 -6.89
CA SER A 80 -18.78 -0.47 -5.74
C SER A 80 -18.84 -1.19 -4.40
N SER A 81 -18.55 -2.50 -4.32
CA SER A 81 -18.67 -3.21 -3.04
C SER A 81 -17.33 -3.76 -2.57
N PHE A 82 -16.58 -2.92 -1.87
CA PHE A 82 -15.52 -3.39 -0.98
C PHE A 82 -16.20 -3.88 0.31
N LYS A 83 -15.89 -5.10 0.74
CA LYS A 83 -16.52 -5.66 1.94
C LYS A 83 -15.50 -5.90 3.03
N PRO A 84 -15.79 -5.54 4.28
CA PRO A 84 -14.98 -6.01 5.38
C PRO A 84 -15.03 -7.54 5.42
N SER A 85 -13.88 -8.17 5.53
CA SER A 85 -13.81 -9.62 5.62
C SER A 85 -14.38 -10.11 6.95
N LEU A 86 -15.18 -11.18 6.90
CA LEU A 86 -15.61 -11.88 8.09
C LEU A 86 -14.44 -12.56 8.84
N TYR A 87 -13.31 -12.73 8.19
CA TYR A 87 -12.11 -13.38 8.70
C TYR A 87 -11.02 -12.40 9.11
N SER A 88 -11.37 -11.13 9.42
CA SER A 88 -10.39 -10.08 9.74
C SER A 88 -9.39 -10.48 10.83
N GLY A 89 -9.82 -11.20 11.87
CA GLY A 89 -8.91 -11.69 12.91
C GLY A 89 -7.87 -12.69 12.40
N MET A 90 -8.26 -13.61 11.52
CA MET A 90 -7.33 -14.55 10.88
C MET A 90 -6.42 -13.85 9.88
N MET A 91 -6.95 -12.88 9.14
CA MET A 91 -6.17 -12.06 8.21
C MET A 91 -5.09 -11.27 8.96
N SER A 92 -5.44 -10.61 10.08
CA SER A 92 -4.47 -9.91 10.93
C SER A 92 -3.37 -10.85 11.42
N ALA A 93 -3.73 -12.05 11.84
CA ALA A 93 -2.77 -13.06 12.30
C ALA A 93 -1.85 -13.56 11.17
N THR A 94 -2.28 -13.55 9.92
CA THR A 94 -1.49 -14.00 8.75
C THR A 94 -0.83 -12.85 7.98
N GLY A 95 -1.03 -11.59 8.41
CA GLY A 95 -0.49 -10.41 7.73
C GLY A 95 -1.16 -10.13 6.37
N ILE A 96 -2.39 -10.61 6.17
CA ILE A 96 -3.17 -10.37 4.94
C ILE A 96 -4.04 -9.14 5.15
N SER A 97 -3.79 -8.08 4.37
CA SER A 97 -4.52 -6.81 4.44
C SER A 97 -5.82 -6.83 3.63
N GLY A 98 -5.80 -7.50 2.49
CA GLY A 98 -6.95 -7.64 1.61
C GLY A 98 -6.84 -8.87 0.73
N TYR A 99 -7.90 -9.19 0.04
CA TYR A 99 -7.89 -10.16 -1.04
C TYR A 99 -9.03 -9.93 -2.03
N TYR A 100 -8.75 -10.18 -3.28
CA TYR A 100 -9.77 -10.18 -4.33
C TYR A 100 -10.37 -11.58 -4.48
N ASN A 101 -11.68 -11.70 -4.28
CA ASN A 101 -12.39 -12.95 -4.50
C ASN A 101 -12.76 -13.10 -5.98
N PRO A 102 -12.11 -14.01 -6.74
CA PRO A 102 -12.36 -14.16 -8.18
C PRO A 102 -13.72 -14.76 -8.51
N PHE A 103 -14.41 -15.38 -7.55
CA PHE A 103 -15.72 -15.99 -7.75
C PHE A 103 -16.87 -14.99 -7.58
N THR A 104 -16.74 -14.08 -6.61
CA THR A 104 -17.75 -13.03 -6.36
C THR A 104 -17.36 -11.70 -7.00
N THR A 105 -16.15 -11.58 -7.54
CA THR A 105 -15.56 -10.34 -8.07
C THR A 105 -15.51 -9.20 -7.06
N GLU A 106 -15.58 -9.52 -5.76
CA GLU A 106 -15.59 -8.55 -4.68
C GLU A 106 -14.21 -8.47 -4.01
N PRO A 107 -13.66 -7.28 -3.85
CA PRO A 107 -12.51 -7.06 -2.98
C PRO A 107 -12.95 -7.10 -1.52
N GLN A 108 -12.19 -7.79 -0.71
CA GLN A 108 -12.39 -7.85 0.73
C GLN A 108 -11.15 -7.31 1.43
N TYR A 109 -11.36 -6.56 2.51
CA TYR A 109 -10.28 -5.96 3.27
C TYR A 109 -10.35 -6.35 4.75
N ASN A 110 -9.21 -6.30 5.42
CA ASN A 110 -9.10 -6.52 6.85
C ASN A 110 -9.50 -5.24 7.61
N ALA A 111 -10.72 -5.21 8.12
CA ALA A 111 -11.23 -4.05 8.85
C ALA A 111 -10.61 -3.87 10.26
N ALA A 112 -9.82 -4.84 10.72
CA ALA A 112 -9.12 -4.75 12.01
C ALA A 112 -7.73 -4.09 11.89
N GLU A 113 -7.27 -3.82 10.66
CA GLU A 113 -5.97 -3.17 10.44
C GLU A 113 -5.95 -1.69 10.83
N PRO A 114 -4.75 -1.14 11.12
CA PRO A 114 -4.57 0.29 11.26
C PRO A 114 -5.12 1.09 10.07
N SER A 115 -5.74 2.23 10.34
CA SER A 115 -6.31 3.10 9.30
C SER A 115 -5.27 3.56 8.26
N THR A 116 -3.99 3.53 8.60
CA THR A 116 -2.90 3.82 7.65
C THR A 116 -2.81 2.83 6.49
N TYR A 117 -3.31 1.59 6.66
CA TYR A 117 -3.30 0.55 5.62
C TYR A 117 -4.58 0.54 4.79
N ILE A 118 -5.75 0.67 5.43
CA ILE A 118 -7.05 0.37 4.82
C ILE A 118 -7.29 1.11 3.49
N PRO A 119 -7.17 2.45 3.38
CA PRO A 119 -7.47 3.13 2.12
C PRO A 119 -6.57 2.71 0.96
N PHE A 120 -5.26 2.50 1.22
CA PHE A 120 -4.35 2.03 0.19
C PHE A 120 -4.63 0.57 -0.20
N THR A 121 -4.94 -0.30 0.77
CA THR A 121 -5.37 -1.69 0.51
C THR A 121 -6.58 -1.72 -0.42
N LEU A 122 -7.59 -0.87 -0.19
CA LEU A 122 -8.74 -0.77 -1.08
C LEU A 122 -8.34 -0.38 -2.52
N SER A 123 -7.39 0.55 -2.67
CA SER A 123 -6.87 0.93 -4.00
C SER A 123 -6.11 -0.21 -4.67
N HIS A 124 -5.34 -0.97 -3.90
CA HIS A 124 -4.61 -2.14 -4.36
C HIS A 124 -5.56 -3.25 -4.83
N GLU A 125 -6.57 -3.60 -4.03
CA GLU A 125 -7.59 -4.59 -4.40
C GLU A 125 -8.41 -4.14 -5.62
N SER A 126 -8.65 -2.83 -5.73
CA SER A 126 -9.27 -2.23 -6.91
C SER A 126 -8.41 -2.44 -8.18
N ALA A 127 -7.08 -2.42 -8.07
CA ALA A 127 -6.20 -2.74 -9.19
C ALA A 127 -6.33 -4.20 -9.63
N HIS A 128 -6.52 -5.14 -8.72
CA HIS A 128 -6.84 -6.53 -9.05
C HIS A 128 -8.16 -6.66 -9.80
N GLN A 129 -9.20 -5.89 -9.44
CA GLN A 129 -10.45 -5.83 -10.21
C GLN A 129 -10.23 -5.32 -11.63
N LEU A 130 -9.33 -4.35 -11.82
CA LEU A 130 -8.91 -3.88 -13.15
C LEU A 130 -8.07 -4.93 -13.89
N GLY A 131 -7.74 -6.07 -13.24
CA GLY A 131 -7.07 -7.24 -13.80
C GLY A 131 -5.55 -7.17 -13.78
N PHE A 132 -4.96 -6.33 -12.95
CA PHE A 132 -3.54 -6.39 -12.65
C PHE A 132 -3.31 -7.51 -11.63
N ALA A 133 -2.82 -8.66 -12.11
CA ALA A 133 -2.68 -9.86 -11.28
C ALA A 133 -1.37 -9.90 -10.48
N ARG A 134 -0.36 -9.11 -10.87
CA ARG A 134 0.93 -9.07 -10.18
C ARG A 134 0.88 -8.06 -9.04
N GLU A 135 1.30 -8.48 -7.84
CA GLU A 135 1.25 -7.65 -6.63
C GLU A 135 1.95 -6.29 -6.78
N GLN A 136 3.13 -6.28 -7.39
CA GLN A 136 3.88 -5.05 -7.63
C GLN A 136 3.19 -4.11 -8.61
N GLU A 137 2.49 -4.64 -9.61
CA GLU A 137 1.69 -3.85 -10.55
C GLU A 137 0.40 -3.36 -9.88
N ALA A 138 -0.23 -4.19 -9.05
CA ALA A 138 -1.38 -3.79 -8.25
C ALA A 138 -1.02 -2.67 -7.26
N ASN A 139 0.13 -2.76 -6.58
CA ASN A 139 0.67 -1.67 -5.76
C ASN A 139 0.89 -0.39 -6.56
N PHE A 140 1.43 -0.50 -7.78
CA PHE A 140 1.69 0.67 -8.61
C PHE A 140 0.39 1.31 -9.14
N ILE A 141 -0.58 0.52 -9.55
CA ILE A 141 -1.90 1.04 -9.97
C ILE A 141 -2.66 1.60 -8.77
N GLY A 142 -2.60 0.95 -7.60
CA GLY A 142 -3.15 1.48 -6.34
C GLY A 142 -2.53 2.84 -5.98
N TYR A 143 -1.23 2.99 -6.17
CA TYR A 143 -0.54 4.27 -6.04
C TYR A 143 -1.09 5.33 -7.02
N LEU A 144 -1.27 5.00 -8.31
CA LEU A 144 -1.82 5.94 -9.30
C LEU A 144 -3.25 6.38 -8.95
N ILE A 145 -4.06 5.47 -8.40
CA ILE A 145 -5.42 5.78 -7.94
C ILE A 145 -5.39 6.76 -6.76
N GLY A 146 -4.50 6.55 -5.79
CA GLY A 146 -4.50 7.33 -4.54
C GLY A 146 -3.69 8.63 -4.58
N ARG A 147 -2.66 8.73 -5.45
CA ARG A 147 -1.67 9.83 -5.43
C ARG A 147 -2.26 11.23 -5.62
N ASP A 148 -3.26 11.35 -6.49
CA ASP A 148 -3.89 12.62 -6.86
C ASP A 148 -5.33 12.73 -6.33
N SER A 149 -5.69 11.85 -5.39
CA SER A 149 -7.01 11.83 -4.75
C SER A 149 -7.36 13.17 -4.09
N SER A 150 -8.62 13.55 -4.18
CA SER A 150 -9.20 14.67 -3.42
C SER A 150 -9.54 14.27 -1.98
N ASN A 151 -9.72 12.98 -1.69
CA ASN A 151 -9.95 12.44 -0.37
C ASN A 151 -8.62 12.35 0.40
N TRP A 152 -8.50 13.08 1.51
CA TRP A 152 -7.26 13.17 2.28
C TRP A 152 -6.88 11.86 2.98
N GLU A 153 -7.84 11.03 3.35
CA GLU A 153 -7.60 9.73 3.99
C GLU A 153 -6.95 8.77 3.00
N LEU A 154 -7.50 8.69 1.77
CA LEU A 154 -6.90 7.91 0.69
C LEU A 154 -5.52 8.44 0.31
N LYS A 155 -5.39 9.74 0.19
CA LYS A 155 -4.13 10.40 -0.17
C LYS A 155 -3.04 10.13 0.86
N TYR A 156 -3.32 10.34 2.14
CA TYR A 156 -2.37 10.10 3.21
C TYR A 156 -1.93 8.63 3.26
N SER A 157 -2.88 7.70 3.25
CA SER A 157 -2.58 6.27 3.27
C SER A 157 -1.68 5.86 2.09
N THR A 158 -1.96 6.39 0.89
CA THR A 158 -1.15 6.13 -0.32
C THR A 158 0.26 6.70 -0.20
N GLU A 159 0.38 7.97 0.18
CA GLU A 159 1.68 8.64 0.34
C GLU A 159 2.53 7.97 1.44
N TYR A 160 1.87 7.53 2.52
CA TYR A 160 2.52 6.85 3.63
C TYR A 160 2.98 5.43 3.24
N PHE A 161 2.18 4.70 2.44
CA PHE A 161 2.62 3.44 1.85
C PHE A 161 3.86 3.61 0.99
N VAL A 162 3.88 4.62 0.11
CA VAL A 162 5.05 4.91 -0.74
C VAL A 162 6.26 5.24 0.10
N LEU A 163 6.13 6.12 1.10
CA LEU A 163 7.22 6.48 1.99
C LEU A 163 7.79 5.26 2.70
N LYS A 164 6.94 4.41 3.29
CA LYS A 164 7.37 3.18 3.96
C LYS A 164 8.10 2.23 3.01
N SER A 165 7.60 2.07 1.79
CA SER A 165 8.22 1.21 0.78
C SER A 165 9.64 1.71 0.40
N LEU A 166 9.80 3.03 0.20
CA LEU A 166 11.10 3.64 -0.07
C LEU A 166 12.08 3.46 1.11
N LEU A 167 11.62 3.69 2.33
CA LEU A 167 12.43 3.52 3.54
C LEU A 167 12.81 2.06 3.78
N HIS A 168 11.89 1.13 3.52
CA HIS A 168 12.18 -0.31 3.61
C HIS A 168 13.28 -0.72 2.62
N HIS A 169 13.19 -0.24 1.37
CA HIS A 169 14.20 -0.51 0.35
C HIS A 169 15.60 0.05 0.71
N LEU A 170 15.63 1.18 1.41
CA LEU A 170 16.89 1.83 1.83
C LEU A 170 17.43 1.30 3.17
N ALA A 171 16.64 0.57 3.95
CA ALA A 171 16.99 0.23 5.33
C ALA A 171 18.30 -0.54 5.48
N GLU A 172 18.59 -1.47 4.56
CA GLU A 172 19.82 -2.27 4.55
C GLU A 172 20.99 -1.56 3.87
N ARG A 173 20.73 -0.49 3.09
CA ARG A 173 21.71 0.22 2.26
C ARG A 173 22.22 1.50 2.92
N ASP A 174 21.32 2.25 3.56
CA ASP A 174 21.62 3.51 4.25
C ASP A 174 20.71 3.68 5.47
N GLU A 175 21.03 2.94 6.53
CA GLU A 175 20.30 3.03 7.81
C GLU A 175 20.31 4.44 8.41
N ALA A 176 21.41 5.18 8.22
CA ALA A 176 21.55 6.54 8.74
C ALA A 176 20.56 7.50 8.07
N PHE A 177 20.40 7.41 6.76
CA PHE A 177 19.39 8.17 6.02
C PHE A 177 17.98 7.83 6.49
N VAL A 178 17.67 6.55 6.63
CA VAL A 178 16.34 6.10 7.10
C VAL A 178 16.05 6.64 8.50
N LYS A 179 16.98 6.54 9.45
CA LYS A 179 16.85 7.14 10.80
C LYS A 179 16.62 8.65 10.76
N ASN A 180 17.33 9.37 9.87
CA ASN A 180 17.15 10.80 9.69
C ASN A 180 15.74 11.14 9.14
N ILE A 181 15.22 10.37 8.19
CA ILE A 181 13.82 10.56 7.70
C ILE A 181 12.82 10.29 8.82
N LEU A 182 12.96 9.18 9.55
CA LEU A 182 12.06 8.82 10.65
C LEU A 182 12.05 9.86 11.79
N SER A 183 13.21 10.50 12.06
CA SER A 183 13.29 11.56 13.08
C SER A 183 12.52 12.83 12.72
N LYS A 184 12.17 13.00 11.44
CA LYS A 184 11.40 14.16 10.93
C LYS A 184 9.89 13.90 10.87
N TYR A 185 9.43 12.72 11.25
CA TYR A 185 8.00 12.43 11.34
C TYR A 185 7.32 13.39 12.31
N SER A 186 6.16 13.93 11.93
CA SER A 186 5.32 14.68 12.87
C SER A 186 4.87 13.80 14.04
N GLU A 187 4.42 14.41 15.12
CA GLU A 187 3.86 13.67 16.27
C GLU A 187 2.73 12.71 15.84
N GLY A 188 1.85 13.16 14.94
CA GLY A 188 0.79 12.31 14.37
C GLY A 188 1.35 11.11 13.64
N MET A 189 2.32 11.30 12.74
CA MET A 189 2.97 10.20 12.03
C MET A 189 3.74 9.24 12.97
N GLN A 190 4.29 9.76 14.07
CA GLN A 190 4.94 8.92 15.08
C GLN A 190 3.92 8.06 15.83
N ARG A 191 2.74 8.62 16.19
CA ARG A 191 1.63 7.86 16.78
C ARG A 191 1.11 6.79 15.84
N ASP A 192 0.89 7.12 14.57
CA ASP A 192 0.46 6.17 13.53
C ASP A 192 1.46 5.01 13.41
N ARG A 193 2.76 5.33 13.33
CA ARG A 193 3.83 4.33 13.27
C ARG A 193 3.89 3.45 14.51
N GLN A 194 3.68 4.02 15.70
CA GLN A 194 3.65 3.24 16.93
C GLN A 194 2.45 2.31 16.96
N HIS A 195 1.27 2.81 16.57
CA HIS A 195 0.06 2.00 16.47
C HIS A 195 0.23 0.81 15.51
N GLU A 196 0.88 1.01 14.36
CA GLU A 196 1.21 -0.10 13.43
C GLU A 196 2.12 -1.14 14.09
N LYS A 197 3.14 -0.72 14.82
CA LYS A 197 4.05 -1.64 15.53
C LYS A 197 3.33 -2.45 16.60
N ASP A 198 2.46 -1.80 17.37
CA ASP A 198 1.69 -2.44 18.41
C ASP A 198 0.71 -3.46 17.81
N PHE A 199 0.05 -3.11 16.70
CA PHE A 199 -0.80 -4.03 15.95
C PHE A 199 -0.04 -5.26 15.46
N ILE A 200 1.14 -5.07 14.86
CA ILE A 200 1.99 -6.18 14.40
C ILE A 200 2.42 -7.05 15.59
N ALA A 201 2.89 -6.46 16.68
CA ALA A 201 3.34 -7.19 17.85
C ALA A 201 2.22 -8.03 18.49
N GLN A 202 1.01 -7.49 18.57
CA GLN A 202 -0.17 -8.20 19.10
C GLN A 202 -0.55 -9.39 18.22
N ASN A 203 -0.47 -9.25 16.90
CA ASN A 203 -0.88 -10.30 15.96
C ASN A 203 0.21 -11.35 15.73
N GLN A 204 1.49 -11.00 15.83
CA GLN A 204 2.59 -11.97 15.78
C GLN A 204 2.56 -12.97 16.96
N GLY A 205 2.09 -12.54 18.15
CA GLY A 205 1.89 -13.42 19.28
C GLY A 205 0.86 -14.53 19.01
N LEU A 206 -0.25 -14.20 18.36
CA LEU A 206 -1.29 -15.15 17.95
C LEU A 206 -0.80 -16.15 16.89
N LEU A 207 0.09 -15.73 15.99
CA LEU A 207 0.71 -16.60 14.99
C LEU A 207 1.63 -17.64 15.60
N ASN A 208 2.45 -17.25 16.59
CA ASN A 208 3.36 -18.16 17.26
C ASN A 208 2.60 -19.28 17.99
N ASP A 209 1.43 -18.99 18.55
CA ASP A 209 0.60 -19.96 19.25
C ASP A 209 -0.16 -20.91 18.31
N LEU A 210 -0.57 -20.44 17.12
CA LEU A 210 -1.35 -21.21 16.13
C LEU A 210 -0.49 -21.98 15.12
N PHE A 211 0.73 -21.52 14.83
CA PHE A 211 1.54 -21.98 13.69
C PHE A 211 2.95 -22.47 14.04
N SER A 212 3.21 -22.87 15.28
CA SER A 212 4.54 -23.38 15.68
C SER A 212 5.06 -24.56 14.84
N ILE A 213 4.23 -25.18 14.01
CA ILE A 213 4.58 -26.35 13.19
C ILE A 213 4.64 -26.04 11.67
N ALA A 214 3.95 -24.97 11.17
CA ALA A 214 3.92 -24.62 9.74
C ALA A 214 4.79 -23.41 9.37
N ASN A 215 5.42 -22.78 10.35
CA ASN A 215 5.93 -21.41 10.28
C ASN A 215 7.22 -21.24 9.46
N ASP A 216 8.05 -22.25 9.34
CA ASP A 216 9.38 -22.12 8.72
C ASP A 216 9.32 -22.00 7.18
N LEU A 217 8.32 -22.62 6.55
CA LEU A 217 8.16 -22.59 5.10
C LEU A 217 7.39 -21.37 4.62
N PHE A 218 6.37 -20.93 5.34
CA PHE A 218 5.50 -19.81 4.96
C PHE A 218 6.19 -18.45 5.16
N LEU A 219 6.92 -18.26 6.27
CA LEU A 219 7.65 -17.00 6.52
C LEU A 219 8.84 -16.83 5.58
N LYS A 220 9.55 -17.92 5.24
CA LYS A 220 10.64 -17.87 4.26
C LYS A 220 10.15 -17.57 2.85
N SER A 221 9.00 -18.11 2.45
CA SER A 221 8.38 -17.82 1.15
C SER A 221 7.90 -16.36 1.07
N ASN A 222 7.15 -15.88 2.05
CA ASN A 222 6.61 -14.53 2.04
C ASN A 222 7.67 -13.42 2.21
N GLN A 223 8.74 -13.65 2.99
CA GLN A 223 9.81 -12.65 3.12
C GLN A 223 10.62 -12.49 1.83
N GLN A 224 10.87 -13.57 1.09
CA GLN A 224 11.56 -13.48 -0.19
C GLN A 224 10.67 -12.85 -1.28
N GLU A 225 9.39 -13.20 -1.36
CA GLU A 225 8.46 -12.57 -2.28
C GLU A 225 8.21 -11.12 -1.91
N GLY A 226 8.09 -10.78 -0.62
CA GLY A 226 7.90 -9.41 -0.15
C GLY A 226 9.02 -8.46 -0.59
N ASN A 227 10.26 -8.82 -0.38
CA ASN A 227 11.41 -7.98 -0.76
C ASN A 227 11.52 -7.77 -2.28
N VAL A 228 11.27 -8.80 -3.08
CA VAL A 228 11.25 -8.70 -4.55
C VAL A 228 10.10 -7.82 -5.01
N THR A 229 8.93 -7.97 -4.43
CA THR A 229 7.73 -7.18 -4.77
C THR A 229 7.93 -5.70 -4.48
N TYR A 230 8.51 -5.34 -3.32
CA TYR A 230 8.82 -3.95 -2.98
C TYR A 230 9.89 -3.36 -3.90
N SER A 231 10.95 -4.08 -4.20
CA SER A 231 12.00 -3.60 -5.11
C SER A 231 11.45 -3.31 -6.50
N TYR A 232 10.55 -4.14 -7.01
CA TYR A 232 9.93 -3.94 -8.31
C TYR A 232 8.91 -2.78 -8.31
N PHE A 233 8.15 -2.60 -7.24
CA PHE A 233 7.29 -1.44 -7.06
C PHE A 233 8.09 -0.14 -7.09
N ILE A 234 9.23 -0.08 -6.38
CA ILE A 234 10.13 1.09 -6.36
C ILE A 234 10.69 1.36 -7.77
N ASP A 235 11.03 0.32 -8.53
CA ASP A 235 11.49 0.47 -9.90
C ASP A 235 10.41 1.12 -10.79
N LEU A 236 9.16 0.65 -10.71
CA LEU A 236 8.03 1.26 -11.42
C LEU A 236 7.80 2.71 -10.99
N LEU A 237 7.81 2.97 -9.68
CA LEU A 237 7.57 4.30 -9.12
C LEU A 237 8.61 5.31 -9.61
N VAL A 238 9.91 4.98 -9.51
CA VAL A 238 10.99 5.90 -9.91
C VAL A 238 10.93 6.19 -11.40
N ARG A 239 10.71 5.16 -12.23
CA ARG A 239 10.60 5.35 -13.69
C ARG A 239 9.44 6.25 -14.07
N TYR A 240 8.31 6.09 -13.42
CA TYR A 240 7.12 6.91 -13.65
C TYR A 240 7.28 8.36 -13.15
N GLU A 241 7.93 8.56 -12.03
CA GLU A 241 8.13 9.89 -11.43
C GLU A 241 9.20 10.73 -12.17
N ARG A 242 9.91 10.15 -13.15
CA ARG A 242 10.81 10.86 -14.08
C ARG A 242 10.08 11.51 -15.25
N GLU A 243 8.89 10.98 -15.61
CA GLU A 243 8.05 11.50 -16.70
C GLU A 243 7.25 12.74 -16.27
#